data_01b4e8656f93724456320306a7b64c5c
#
_entry.id   01b4e8656f93724456320306a7b64c5c
#
_cell.length_a   1.000
_cell.length_b   1.000
_cell.length_c   1.000
_cell.angle_alpha   90.00
_cell.angle_beta   90.00
_cell.angle_gamma   90.00
#
_symmetry.space_group_name_H-M   'P 1'
#
loop_
_entity.id
_entity.type
_entity.pdbx_description
1 polymer ?
#
loop_
_entity_poly.entity_id
_entity_poly.type
_entity_poly.pdbx_seq_one_letter_code
_entity_poly.pdbx_strand_id
1 'polypeptide(L)'
;MRIVIFFFLFPLYCFSQGNYSTGDLKAGKFKADSSYIYSLPFENKKKVFLIQGYESKIFSHKNERALDFKVKKGTKVCAARAGVVTSLRKDSDKGGLKQENLSDGNYISIKHNDGSVAYYWHFQKDGVVVNVGDTVKSGQWIGLSGNTGYSSFPHLHFEVQGYDGSGDYKQLATRFRTNKGIIYLTPGEFYRTRHN
;
A
#
# COMPACT_ATOMS: atom_id res chain seq x y z
N MET A 1 44.20 -33.06 19.65
CA MET A 1 42.77 -32.79 19.71
C MET A 1 42.41 -31.87 18.53
N ARG A 2 41.92 -32.45 17.41
CA ARG A 2 41.58 -31.69 16.20
C ARG A 2 40.12 -31.30 16.29
N ILE A 3 39.86 -29.98 16.34
CA ILE A 3 38.51 -29.43 16.30
C ILE A 3 38.06 -29.39 14.83
N VAL A 4 37.07 -30.21 14.50
CA VAL A 4 36.41 -30.19 13.18
C VAL A 4 35.25 -29.18 13.30
N ILE A 5 35.40 -28.02 12.65
CA ILE A 5 34.34 -27.03 12.55
C ILE A 5 33.46 -27.41 11.35
N PHE A 6 32.25 -27.90 11.63
CA PHE A 6 31.23 -28.10 10.61
C PHE A 6 30.62 -26.71 10.21
N PHE A 7 30.96 -26.22 9.04
CA PHE A 7 30.23 -25.14 8.39
C PHE A 7 28.90 -25.71 7.88
N PHE A 8 27.81 -25.41 8.56
CA PHE A 8 26.50 -25.57 7.99
C PHE A 8 26.31 -24.50 6.92
N LEU A 9 26.50 -24.85 5.65
CA LEU A 9 26.03 -24.12 4.51
C LEU A 9 24.49 -24.23 4.48
N PHE A 10 23.80 -23.27 5.10
CA PHE A 10 22.40 -23.04 4.77
C PHE A 10 22.34 -22.59 3.31
N PRO A 11 21.63 -23.30 2.42
CA PRO A 11 21.36 -22.76 1.11
C PRO A 11 20.47 -21.53 1.29
N LEU A 12 20.99 -20.35 0.99
CA LEU A 12 20.21 -19.16 0.72
C LEU A 12 19.31 -19.47 -0.48
N TYR A 13 18.14 -20.06 -0.23
CA TYR A 13 17.05 -20.02 -1.19
C TYR A 13 16.61 -18.56 -1.30
N CYS A 14 17.29 -17.82 -2.15
CA CYS A 14 16.79 -16.59 -2.69
C CYS A 14 15.57 -16.95 -3.55
N PHE A 15 14.39 -17.05 -2.94
CA PHE A 15 13.16 -17.09 -3.69
C PHE A 15 13.09 -15.75 -4.44
N SER A 16 13.49 -15.78 -5.70
CA SER A 16 13.14 -14.75 -6.66
C SER A 16 11.62 -14.59 -6.58
N GLN A 17 11.15 -13.56 -5.85
CA GLN A 17 9.76 -13.13 -5.98
C GLN A 17 9.61 -12.75 -7.45
N GLY A 18 8.88 -13.55 -8.19
CA GLY A 18 8.66 -13.30 -9.62
C GLY A 18 8.08 -11.90 -9.79
N ASN A 19 8.74 -11.08 -10.60
CA ASN A 19 8.34 -9.71 -10.91
C ASN A 19 7.07 -9.73 -11.77
N TYR A 20 5.89 -9.76 -11.14
CA TYR A 20 4.61 -9.87 -11.81
C TYR A 20 3.87 -8.52 -11.79
N SER A 21 3.81 -7.88 -12.93
CA SER A 21 3.09 -6.63 -13.11
C SER A 21 1.56 -6.81 -12.99
N THR A 22 0.82 -5.70 -12.85
CA THR A 22 -0.64 -5.72 -12.94
C THR A 22 -1.14 -6.37 -14.24
N GLY A 23 -0.39 -6.26 -15.33
CA GLY A 23 -0.68 -6.94 -16.61
C GLY A 23 -0.60 -8.46 -16.47
N ASP A 24 0.39 -8.98 -15.79
CA ASP A 24 0.57 -10.42 -15.56
C ASP A 24 -0.51 -10.99 -14.63
N LEU A 25 -0.94 -10.22 -13.62
CA LEU A 25 -2.10 -10.54 -12.77
C LEU A 25 -3.39 -10.67 -13.59
N LYS A 26 -3.65 -9.69 -14.46
CA LYS A 26 -4.83 -9.70 -15.35
C LYS A 26 -4.80 -10.82 -16.36
N ALA A 27 -3.63 -11.17 -16.86
CA ALA A 27 -3.41 -12.28 -17.77
C ALA A 27 -3.47 -13.66 -17.10
N GLY A 28 -3.66 -13.72 -15.78
CA GLY A 28 -3.73 -14.98 -15.03
C GLY A 28 -2.41 -15.75 -14.99
N LYS A 29 -1.28 -15.09 -15.30
CA LYS A 29 0.04 -15.72 -15.30
C LYS A 29 0.49 -16.17 -13.91
N PHE A 30 -0.11 -15.60 -12.86
CA PHE A 30 0.02 -16.10 -11.50
C PHE A 30 -1.26 -15.87 -10.69
N LYS A 31 -1.47 -16.71 -9.69
CA LYS A 31 -2.59 -16.59 -8.77
C LYS A 31 -2.22 -15.55 -7.71
N ALA A 32 -2.94 -14.42 -7.70
CA ALA A 32 -3.00 -13.59 -6.51
C ALA A 32 -4.12 -14.11 -5.61
N ASP A 33 -3.98 -13.95 -4.31
CA ASP A 33 -5.11 -14.19 -3.41
C ASP A 33 -6.19 -13.15 -3.73
N SER A 34 -7.28 -13.62 -4.32
CA SER A 34 -8.38 -12.78 -4.79
C SER A 34 -9.39 -12.42 -3.70
N SER A 35 -9.19 -12.88 -2.45
CA SER A 35 -10.11 -12.62 -1.33
C SER A 35 -10.05 -11.16 -0.85
N TYR A 36 -8.92 -10.49 -1.06
CA TYR A 36 -8.69 -9.12 -0.61
C TYR A 36 -9.34 -8.10 -1.55
N ILE A 37 -10.52 -7.61 -1.17
CA ILE A 37 -11.26 -6.57 -1.91
C ILE A 37 -11.32 -5.30 -1.08
N TYR A 38 -10.85 -4.20 -1.66
CA TYR A 38 -10.78 -2.89 -1.05
C TYR A 38 -11.62 -1.86 -1.81
N SER A 39 -12.08 -0.83 -1.14
CA SER A 39 -12.53 0.40 -1.81
C SER A 39 -11.31 1.27 -2.13
N LEU A 40 -11.43 2.15 -3.13
CA LEU A 40 -10.41 3.18 -3.31
C LEU A 40 -10.34 4.06 -2.06
N PRO A 41 -9.14 4.47 -1.60
CA PRO A 41 -8.94 5.17 -0.32
C PRO A 41 -9.31 6.66 -0.36
N PHE A 42 -10.47 6.99 -0.93
CA PHE A 42 -10.95 8.37 -1.10
C PHE A 42 -12.46 8.47 -0.88
N GLU A 43 -12.97 9.71 -0.77
CA GLU A 43 -14.41 9.97 -0.65
C GLU A 43 -15.20 9.32 -1.80
N ASN A 44 -16.43 8.91 -1.51
CA ASN A 44 -17.30 8.28 -2.51
C ASN A 44 -17.46 9.17 -3.76
N LYS A 45 -17.48 8.55 -4.94
CA LYS A 45 -17.55 9.20 -6.26
C LYS A 45 -16.30 10.02 -6.65
N LYS A 46 -15.29 10.14 -5.80
CA LYS A 46 -14.03 10.82 -6.14
C LYS A 46 -13.39 10.15 -7.35
N LYS A 47 -13.00 10.95 -8.35
CA LYS A 47 -12.19 10.52 -9.51
C LYS A 47 -10.72 10.68 -9.16
N VAL A 48 -9.93 9.62 -9.29
CA VAL A 48 -8.50 9.58 -8.99
C VAL A 48 -7.73 8.95 -10.13
N PHE A 49 -6.49 9.37 -10.32
CA PHE A 49 -5.56 8.84 -11.33
C PHE A 49 -4.52 7.96 -10.65
N LEU A 50 -4.33 6.75 -11.15
CA LEU A 50 -3.26 5.85 -10.69
C LEU A 50 -1.99 6.13 -11.50
N ILE A 51 -0.94 6.60 -10.83
CA ILE A 51 0.35 6.91 -11.45
C ILE A 51 1.16 5.63 -11.58
N GLN A 52 1.25 4.87 -10.48
CA GLN A 52 2.13 3.72 -10.33
C GLN A 52 1.37 2.55 -9.73
N GLY A 53 1.62 1.36 -10.22
CA GLY A 53 0.99 0.11 -9.79
C GLY A 53 2.01 -0.91 -9.30
N TYR A 54 1.53 -2.12 -9.11
CA TYR A 54 2.33 -3.25 -8.63
C TYR A 54 3.52 -3.52 -9.54
N GLU A 55 4.68 -3.70 -8.91
CA GLU A 55 5.95 -4.11 -9.55
C GLU A 55 6.27 -3.30 -10.81
N SER A 56 6.03 -2.00 -10.74
CA SER A 56 6.32 -1.08 -11.82
C SER A 56 7.82 -1.04 -12.10
N LYS A 57 8.21 -1.30 -13.34
CA LYS A 57 9.61 -1.17 -13.78
C LYS A 57 10.05 0.30 -13.89
N ILE A 58 9.09 1.22 -13.81
CA ILE A 58 9.28 2.66 -13.90
C ILE A 58 9.11 3.23 -12.50
N PHE A 59 10.00 4.13 -12.07
CA PHE A 59 10.01 4.76 -10.74
C PHE A 59 10.38 3.82 -9.57
N SER A 60 9.70 3.92 -8.40
CA SER A 60 10.13 3.35 -7.12
C SER A 60 9.58 1.96 -6.82
N HIS A 61 8.48 1.52 -7.45
CA HIS A 61 7.80 0.25 -7.11
C HIS A 61 8.44 -1.00 -7.75
N LYS A 62 9.75 -0.96 -8.00
CA LYS A 62 10.47 -2.16 -8.43
C LYS A 62 10.46 -3.18 -7.29
N ASN A 63 9.82 -4.33 -7.51
CA ASN A 63 9.59 -5.37 -6.51
C ASN A 63 8.63 -4.99 -5.36
N GLU A 64 7.80 -3.96 -5.55
CA GLU A 64 6.79 -3.56 -4.56
C GLU A 64 5.36 -3.75 -5.10
N ARG A 65 4.48 -4.27 -4.27
CA ARG A 65 3.05 -4.36 -4.56
C ARG A 65 2.32 -3.21 -3.89
N ALA A 66 2.65 -2.01 -4.34
CA ALA A 66 2.08 -0.76 -3.88
C ALA A 66 1.42 0.02 -5.03
N LEU A 67 0.60 1.00 -4.69
CA LEU A 67 -0.18 1.81 -5.60
C LEU A 67 0.00 3.28 -5.26
N ASP A 68 0.38 4.12 -6.24
CA ASP A 68 0.47 5.56 -6.08
C ASP A 68 -0.68 6.28 -6.78
N PHE A 69 -1.52 6.95 -5.99
CA PHE A 69 -2.63 7.75 -6.49
C PHE A 69 -2.24 9.23 -6.52
N LYS A 70 -2.29 9.84 -7.71
CA LYS A 70 -2.06 11.28 -7.86
C LYS A 70 -3.17 12.09 -7.21
N VAL A 71 -2.83 12.85 -6.19
CA VAL A 71 -3.75 13.74 -5.47
C VAL A 71 -3.05 15.05 -5.11
N LYS A 72 -3.83 16.09 -4.90
CA LYS A 72 -3.31 17.36 -4.35
C LYS A 72 -3.05 17.19 -2.85
N LYS A 73 -2.06 17.92 -2.31
CA LYS A 73 -1.90 18.07 -0.86
C LYS A 73 -3.23 18.53 -0.24
N GLY A 74 -3.60 17.94 0.91
CA GLY A 74 -4.86 18.23 1.59
C GLY A 74 -6.08 17.47 1.04
N THR A 75 -5.90 16.53 0.11
CA THR A 75 -7.01 15.65 -0.31
C THR A 75 -7.38 14.70 0.83
N LYS A 76 -8.69 14.59 1.13
CA LYS A 76 -9.18 13.62 2.11
C LYS A 76 -8.87 12.19 1.69
N VAL A 77 -8.20 11.47 2.57
CA VAL A 77 -7.92 10.04 2.48
C VAL A 77 -8.89 9.30 3.39
N CYS A 78 -9.47 8.23 2.88
CA CYS A 78 -10.44 7.41 3.61
C CYS A 78 -9.92 5.99 3.80
N ALA A 79 -10.37 5.30 4.84
CA ALA A 79 -10.07 3.89 5.04
C ALA A 79 -10.64 3.07 3.87
N ALA A 80 -9.77 2.34 3.18
CA ALA A 80 -10.16 1.51 2.04
C ALA A 80 -10.97 0.28 2.44
N ARG A 81 -10.88 -0.13 3.72
CA ARG A 81 -11.59 -1.25 4.32
C ARG A 81 -11.72 -1.01 5.82
N ALA A 82 -12.76 -1.58 6.44
CA ALA A 82 -12.97 -1.51 7.90
C ALA A 82 -11.84 -2.25 8.64
N GLY A 83 -11.47 -1.73 9.82
CA GLY A 83 -10.42 -2.32 10.64
C GLY A 83 -10.10 -1.47 11.87
N VAL A 84 -8.96 -1.78 12.50
CA VAL A 84 -8.45 -1.08 13.68
C VAL A 84 -7.12 -0.40 13.31
N VAL A 85 -6.97 0.86 13.67
CA VAL A 85 -5.70 1.60 13.50
C VAL A 85 -4.66 1.01 14.45
N THR A 86 -3.57 0.49 13.90
CA THR A 86 -2.52 -0.19 14.69
C THR A 86 -1.26 0.64 14.87
N SER A 87 -0.98 1.56 13.95
CA SER A 87 0.16 2.46 14.05
C SER A 87 -0.09 3.70 13.20
N LEU A 88 0.53 4.81 13.55
CA LEU A 88 0.54 6.03 12.76
C LEU A 88 1.73 6.92 13.10
N ARG A 89 2.07 7.82 12.17
CA ARG A 89 2.90 9.00 12.39
C ARG A 89 2.24 10.20 11.73
N LYS A 90 2.32 11.38 12.37
CA LYS A 90 1.66 12.60 11.87
C LYS A 90 2.45 13.89 12.06
N ASP A 91 3.65 13.80 12.62
CA ASP A 91 4.43 14.94 13.10
C ASP A 91 5.47 15.51 12.13
N SER A 92 5.76 14.78 11.05
CA SER A 92 6.77 15.18 10.07
C SER A 92 6.24 16.23 9.09
N ASP A 93 7.06 17.24 8.79
CA ASP A 93 6.86 18.19 7.69
C ASP A 93 7.92 18.01 6.57
N LYS A 94 8.84 17.06 6.74
CA LYS A 94 9.95 16.78 5.84
C LYS A 94 9.54 15.85 4.71
N GLY A 95 10.08 16.09 3.52
CA GLY A 95 9.91 15.21 2.36
C GLY A 95 10.92 15.55 1.27
N GLY A 96 11.17 14.59 0.38
CA GLY A 96 12.14 14.72 -0.70
C GLY A 96 12.68 13.38 -1.17
N LEU A 97 13.65 13.38 -2.08
CA LEU A 97 14.24 12.18 -2.68
C LEU A 97 15.58 11.77 -2.07
N LYS A 98 15.94 12.31 -0.92
CA LYS A 98 17.15 11.91 -0.22
C LYS A 98 16.88 10.68 0.65
N GLN A 99 17.90 9.84 0.83
CA GLN A 99 17.84 8.62 1.65
C GLN A 99 17.33 8.90 3.08
N GLU A 100 17.73 10.03 3.67
CA GLU A 100 17.29 10.47 4.99
C GLU A 100 15.77 10.67 5.10
N ASN A 101 15.08 10.98 3.99
CA ASN A 101 13.63 11.17 3.98
C ASN A 101 12.83 9.87 4.06
N LEU A 102 13.43 8.70 3.92
CA LEU A 102 12.73 7.42 4.05
C LEU A 102 12.02 7.28 5.40
N SER A 103 12.65 7.76 6.48
CA SER A 103 12.09 7.73 7.82
C SER A 103 11.14 8.89 8.14
N ASP A 104 10.97 9.87 7.25
CA ASP A 104 10.20 11.08 7.51
C ASP A 104 8.73 10.99 7.07
N GLY A 105 8.28 9.86 6.55
CA GLY A 105 6.92 9.68 6.05
C GLY A 105 5.87 9.65 7.17
N ASN A 106 4.85 10.50 7.09
CA ASN A 106 3.64 10.34 7.90
C ASN A 106 2.78 9.23 7.30
N TYR A 107 2.24 8.37 8.16
CA TYR A 107 1.49 7.20 7.72
C TYR A 107 0.40 6.79 8.71
N ILE A 108 -0.50 5.93 8.24
CA ILE A 108 -1.48 5.19 9.04
C ILE A 108 -1.41 3.72 8.62
N SER A 109 -1.43 2.80 9.59
CA SER A 109 -1.68 1.39 9.34
C SER A 109 -3.01 0.95 9.93
N ILE A 110 -3.79 0.17 9.16
CA ILE A 110 -5.10 -0.35 9.58
C ILE A 110 -5.09 -1.87 9.42
N LYS A 111 -5.26 -2.59 10.54
CA LYS A 111 -5.38 -4.04 10.56
C LYS A 111 -6.82 -4.45 10.37
N HIS A 112 -7.06 -5.38 9.45
CA HIS A 112 -8.36 -5.93 9.12
C HIS A 112 -8.64 -7.24 9.86
N ASN A 113 -9.90 -7.70 9.85
CA ASN A 113 -10.35 -8.90 10.55
C ASN A 113 -9.72 -10.21 10.02
N ASP A 114 -9.20 -10.23 8.80
CA ASP A 114 -8.49 -11.35 8.19
C ASP A 114 -6.97 -11.32 8.47
N GLY A 115 -6.51 -10.40 9.30
CA GLY A 115 -5.10 -10.24 9.69
C GLY A 115 -4.27 -9.41 8.72
N SER A 116 -4.79 -9.05 7.53
CA SER A 116 -4.09 -8.15 6.62
C SER A 116 -4.03 -6.73 7.17
N VAL A 117 -3.00 -5.97 6.76
CA VAL A 117 -2.76 -4.59 7.20
C VAL A 117 -2.62 -3.69 5.98
N ALA A 118 -3.46 -2.65 5.90
CA ALA A 118 -3.33 -1.62 4.88
C ALA A 118 -2.49 -0.45 5.41
N TYR A 119 -1.54 0.00 4.61
CA TYR A 119 -0.70 1.16 4.89
C TYR A 119 -1.03 2.29 3.93
N TYR A 120 -1.10 3.51 4.51
CA TYR A 120 -1.37 4.76 3.80
C TYR A 120 -0.25 5.73 4.13
N TRP A 121 0.49 6.21 3.14
CA TRP A 121 1.69 7.02 3.34
C TRP A 121 1.57 8.43 2.77
N HIS A 122 2.52 9.27 3.19
CA HIS A 122 2.72 10.64 2.73
C HIS A 122 1.64 11.62 3.18
N PHE A 123 1.02 11.41 4.36
CA PHE A 123 0.11 12.41 4.94
C PHE A 123 0.85 13.72 5.22
N GLN A 124 0.13 14.86 5.18
CA GLN A 124 0.69 16.11 5.63
C GLN A 124 0.89 16.11 7.16
N LYS A 125 1.78 17.00 7.65
CA LYS A 125 1.95 17.25 9.08
C LYS A 125 0.61 17.55 9.74
N ASP A 126 0.34 16.91 10.87
CA ASP A 126 -0.90 17.01 11.65
C ASP A 126 -2.19 16.68 10.85
N GLY A 127 -2.04 16.07 9.68
CA GLY A 127 -3.15 15.75 8.79
C GLY A 127 -3.89 14.45 9.11
N VAL A 128 -3.40 13.63 10.04
CA VAL A 128 -4.04 12.39 10.49
C VAL A 128 -5.09 12.72 11.55
N VAL A 129 -6.32 12.21 11.37
CA VAL A 129 -7.48 12.55 12.24
C VAL A 129 -7.98 11.39 13.08
N VAL A 130 -7.25 10.27 13.07
CA VAL A 130 -7.52 9.07 13.87
C VAL A 130 -6.38 8.81 14.86
N ASN A 131 -6.63 7.95 15.85
CA ASN A 131 -5.65 7.51 16.82
C ASN A 131 -5.44 6.00 16.78
N VAL A 132 -4.31 5.53 17.30
CA VAL A 132 -4.08 4.09 17.49
C VAL A 132 -5.16 3.52 18.40
N GLY A 133 -5.73 2.38 18.02
CA GLY A 133 -6.86 1.74 18.69
C GLY A 133 -8.24 2.10 18.14
N ASP A 134 -8.35 3.17 17.32
CA ASP A 134 -9.63 3.54 16.72
C ASP A 134 -10.11 2.45 15.75
N THR A 135 -11.39 2.10 15.85
CA THR A 135 -12.08 1.27 14.84
C THR A 135 -12.63 2.17 13.75
N VAL A 136 -12.29 1.88 12.51
CA VAL A 136 -12.73 2.65 11.33
C VAL A 136 -13.58 1.80 10.40
N LYS A 137 -14.55 2.44 9.74
CA LYS A 137 -15.37 1.85 8.67
C LYS A 137 -14.76 2.12 7.30
N SER A 138 -15.03 1.26 6.31
CA SER A 138 -14.69 1.56 4.91
C SER A 138 -15.31 2.90 4.49
N GLY A 139 -14.53 3.75 3.84
CA GLY A 139 -14.94 5.10 3.45
C GLY A 139 -14.85 6.16 4.54
N GLN A 140 -14.54 5.80 5.78
CA GLN A 140 -14.35 6.77 6.86
C GLN A 140 -13.11 7.63 6.60
N TRP A 141 -13.24 8.95 6.76
CA TRP A 141 -12.11 9.88 6.66
C TRP A 141 -11.08 9.60 7.77
N ILE A 142 -9.80 9.42 7.38
CA ILE A 142 -8.69 9.09 8.29
C ILE A 142 -7.57 10.13 8.25
N GLY A 143 -7.51 10.99 7.22
CA GLY A 143 -6.49 12.04 7.17
C GLY A 143 -6.45 12.79 5.85
N LEU A 144 -5.48 13.70 5.75
CA LEU A 144 -5.24 14.57 4.59
C LEU A 144 -3.90 14.20 3.93
N SER A 145 -3.92 13.95 2.63
CA SER A 145 -2.72 13.64 1.84
C SER A 145 -1.70 14.78 1.88
N GLY A 146 -0.44 14.44 1.76
CA GLY A 146 0.68 15.38 1.80
C GLY A 146 1.78 15.05 0.80
N ASN A 147 3.02 15.27 1.25
CA ASN A 147 4.25 14.98 0.51
C ASN A 147 5.41 14.72 1.48
N THR A 148 5.14 14.10 2.64
CA THR A 148 6.17 13.78 3.64
C THR A 148 6.85 12.46 3.32
N GLY A 149 8.09 12.27 3.78
CA GLY A 149 8.86 11.07 3.52
C GLY A 149 9.55 11.07 2.16
N TYR A 150 9.92 9.91 1.66
CA TYR A 150 10.56 9.75 0.36
C TYR A 150 9.54 9.93 -0.77
N SER A 151 9.33 11.17 -1.17
CA SER A 151 8.30 11.57 -2.12
C SER A 151 8.70 12.80 -2.92
N SER A 152 8.57 12.75 -4.26
CA SER A 152 8.92 13.85 -5.17
C SER A 152 7.77 14.84 -5.41
N PHE A 153 6.53 14.42 -5.20
CA PHE A 153 5.31 15.23 -5.40
C PHE A 153 4.15 14.69 -4.59
N PRO A 154 3.10 15.49 -4.32
CA PRO A 154 1.95 15.03 -3.55
C PRO A 154 1.22 13.86 -4.20
N HIS A 155 1.12 12.76 -3.46
CA HIS A 155 0.39 11.55 -3.84
C HIS A 155 -0.02 10.78 -2.58
N LEU A 156 -0.86 9.79 -2.72
CA LEU A 156 -1.09 8.78 -1.71
C LEU A 156 -0.43 7.48 -2.18
N HIS A 157 0.56 7.02 -1.42
CA HIS A 157 1.08 5.67 -1.55
C HIS A 157 0.26 4.73 -0.67
N PHE A 158 -0.21 3.62 -1.26
CA PHE A 158 -1.08 2.65 -0.62
C PHE A 158 -0.59 1.23 -0.88
N GLU A 159 -0.45 0.44 0.18
CA GLU A 159 -0.11 -0.98 0.10
C GLU A 159 -0.90 -1.81 1.10
N VAL A 160 -0.97 -3.10 0.87
CA VAL A 160 -1.54 -4.07 1.79
C VAL A 160 -0.52 -5.17 2.05
N GLN A 161 -0.31 -5.48 3.33
CA GLN A 161 0.53 -6.58 3.76
C GLN A 161 -0.32 -7.66 4.44
N GLY A 162 0.08 -8.90 4.30
CA GLY A 162 -0.63 -10.03 4.91
C GLY A 162 -0.02 -11.36 4.51
N TYR A 163 -0.61 -12.43 5.02
CA TYR A 163 -0.23 -13.77 4.62
C TYR A 163 -0.86 -14.11 3.27
N ASP A 164 -0.06 -14.62 2.35
CA ASP A 164 -0.58 -15.16 1.10
C ASP A 164 -1.01 -16.64 1.25
N GLY A 165 -1.48 -17.24 0.15
CA GLY A 165 -1.93 -18.63 0.15
C GLY A 165 -0.82 -19.67 0.42
N SER A 166 0.47 -19.27 0.42
CA SER A 166 1.60 -20.11 0.81
C SER A 166 2.00 -19.98 2.30
N GLY A 167 1.39 -19.03 3.00
CA GLY A 167 1.70 -18.71 4.39
C GLY A 167 2.83 -17.69 4.58
N ASP A 168 3.32 -17.06 3.50
CA ASP A 168 4.34 -16.02 3.56
C ASP A 168 3.70 -14.66 3.84
N TYR A 169 4.25 -13.92 4.82
CA TYR A 169 3.84 -12.55 5.11
C TYR A 169 4.57 -11.59 4.16
N LYS A 170 3.80 -10.88 3.31
CA LYS A 170 4.35 -9.99 2.28
C LYS A 170 3.33 -8.95 1.80
N GLN A 171 3.76 -8.06 0.92
CA GLN A 171 2.86 -7.17 0.20
C GLN A 171 1.95 -7.98 -0.75
N LEU A 172 0.66 -7.71 -0.69
CA LEU A 172 -0.39 -8.42 -1.42
C LEU A 172 -0.91 -7.60 -2.58
N ALA A 173 -1.09 -8.24 -3.74
CA ALA A 173 -1.87 -7.66 -4.82
C ALA A 173 -3.37 -7.77 -4.49
N THR A 174 -4.06 -6.63 -4.38
CA THR A 174 -5.46 -6.55 -3.99
C THR A 174 -6.34 -6.05 -5.12
N ARG A 175 -7.62 -6.43 -5.12
CA ARG A 175 -8.63 -5.91 -6.04
C ARG A 175 -9.39 -4.76 -5.42
N PHE A 176 -9.83 -3.83 -6.25
CA PHE A 176 -10.56 -2.65 -5.81
C PHE A 176 -11.95 -2.58 -6.43
N ARG A 177 -12.92 -2.20 -5.61
CA ARG A 177 -14.26 -1.85 -6.05
C ARG A 177 -14.23 -0.46 -6.67
N THR A 178 -14.57 -0.38 -7.95
CA THR A 178 -14.54 0.84 -8.74
C THR A 178 -15.81 1.00 -9.58
N ASN A 179 -15.92 2.10 -10.30
CA ASN A 179 -16.96 2.27 -11.33
C ASN A 179 -16.84 1.29 -12.51
N LYS A 180 -15.69 0.61 -12.64
CA LYS A 180 -15.42 -0.41 -13.68
C LYS A 180 -15.58 -1.85 -13.16
N GLY A 181 -16.09 -2.04 -11.92
CA GLY A 181 -16.22 -3.34 -11.27
C GLY A 181 -15.15 -3.59 -10.19
N ILE A 182 -14.99 -4.86 -9.81
CA ILE A 182 -13.96 -5.32 -8.86
C ILE A 182 -12.76 -5.82 -9.67
N ILE A 183 -11.70 -5.04 -9.70
CA ILE A 183 -10.56 -5.22 -10.61
C ILE A 183 -9.22 -4.94 -9.93
N TYR A 184 -8.14 -5.45 -10.50
CA TYR A 184 -6.79 -4.91 -10.28
C TYR A 184 -6.66 -3.60 -11.05
N LEU A 185 -6.09 -2.58 -10.39
CA LEU A 185 -5.94 -1.25 -10.99
C LEU A 185 -4.75 -1.24 -11.96
N THR A 186 -4.89 -0.54 -13.08
CA THR A 186 -3.84 -0.36 -14.10
C THR A 186 -3.28 1.06 -14.01
N PRO A 187 -1.97 1.26 -13.95
CA PRO A 187 -1.35 2.58 -14.05
C PRO A 187 -1.76 3.31 -15.33
N GLY A 188 -1.82 4.64 -15.27
CA GLY A 188 -2.23 5.48 -16.39
C GLY A 188 -3.74 5.63 -16.55
N GLU A 189 -4.54 5.04 -15.68
CA GLU A 189 -6.00 5.09 -15.75
C GLU A 189 -6.65 5.91 -14.64
N PHE A 190 -7.85 6.41 -14.92
CA PHE A 190 -8.74 7.04 -13.96
C PHE A 190 -9.78 6.06 -13.42
N TYR A 191 -10.04 6.14 -12.13
CA TYR A 191 -11.05 5.37 -11.42
C TYR A 191 -11.95 6.25 -10.58
N ARG A 192 -13.20 5.83 -10.35
CA ARG A 192 -14.11 6.46 -9.40
C ARG A 192 -14.30 5.56 -8.19
N THR A 193 -14.22 6.17 -7.01
CA THR A 193 -14.47 5.50 -5.74
C THR A 193 -15.92 5.04 -5.64
N ARG A 194 -16.10 3.82 -5.16
CA ARG A 194 -17.38 3.25 -4.71
C ARG A 194 -17.16 2.61 -3.35
N HIS A 195 -17.88 3.11 -2.35
CA HIS A 195 -18.02 2.44 -1.06
C HIS A 195 -19.33 1.65 -1.06
N ASN A 196 -19.39 0.61 -0.20
CA ASN A 196 -20.64 -0.13 0.05
C ASN A 196 -21.58 0.72 0.87
#